data_70ef0a8e02dccca569a4622ff6e54e32
#
_entry.id   70ef0a8e02dccca569a4622ff6e54e32
#
_cell.length_a   1.000
_cell.length_b   1.000
_cell.length_c   1.000
_cell.angle_alpha   90.00
_cell.angle_beta   90.00
_cell.angle_gamma   90.00
#
_symmetry.space_group_name_H-M   'P 1'
#
loop_
_entity.id
_entity.type
_entity.pdbx_description
1 polymer ?
#
loop_
_entity_poly.entity_id
_entity_poly.type
_entity_poly.pdbx_seq_one_letter_code
_entity_poly.pdbx_strand_id
1 'polypeptide(L)'
;WFMKSLPSRIATLLDMTIKNLEKVLYFEQFIVVEPGLTDLKKGEIISEEQYIEYQDEYGEDSFSAAIGAEAIEQMLLSIDLETDYNQLKIDLTETKSELKKTKITKRLKLIESFITSKNKPEWMILKVLPVIPPELRPLVPLDGGRFATSDLNDLYRRVINRNNRLKRLIDLRAPDIIIRNEKRMLQESVDALFDNGRRGRVITSTNKRPLKSLSDMLKGKQGRFRQNLLGKRVDYSGRSVI
;
A
#
# COMPACT_ATOMS: atom_id res chain seq x y z
N TRP A 1 -3.94 3.61 2.48
CA TRP A 1 -3.13 3.00 1.41
C TRP A 1 -1.84 2.40 1.93
N PHE A 2 -1.38 1.31 1.36
CA PHE A 2 -0.11 0.71 1.65
C PHE A 2 0.76 0.55 0.41
N MET A 3 2.08 0.58 0.56
CA MET A 3 3.00 0.39 -0.55
C MET A 3 3.38 -1.08 -0.72
N LYS A 4 3.13 -1.63 -1.91
CA LYS A 4 3.58 -2.96 -2.28
C LYS A 4 5.09 -2.98 -2.51
N SER A 5 5.84 -3.51 -1.56
CA SER A 5 7.28 -3.76 -1.70
C SER A 5 7.56 -5.27 -1.74
N LEU A 6 8.64 -5.68 -2.37
CA LEU A 6 9.09 -7.07 -2.38
C LEU A 6 10.54 -7.13 -1.83
N PRO A 7 10.79 -7.86 -0.74
CA PRO A 7 9.82 -8.58 0.11
C PRO A 7 8.90 -7.62 0.87
N SER A 8 7.65 -8.02 1.10
CA SER A 8 6.68 -7.19 1.82
C SER A 8 7.02 -7.16 3.31
N ARG A 9 7.31 -5.98 3.85
CA ARG A 9 7.57 -5.79 5.29
C ARG A 9 6.32 -6.06 6.12
N ILE A 10 5.15 -5.62 5.65
CA ILE A 10 3.86 -5.86 6.33
C ILE A 10 3.58 -7.34 6.41
N ALA A 11 3.68 -8.08 5.29
CA ALA A 11 3.45 -9.52 5.27
C ALA A 11 4.42 -10.28 6.18
N THR A 12 5.70 -9.86 6.22
CA THR A 12 6.71 -10.46 7.10
C THR A 12 6.39 -10.20 8.58
N LEU A 13 5.97 -8.98 8.91
CA LEU A 13 5.66 -8.61 10.30
C LEU A 13 4.42 -9.33 10.82
N LEU A 14 3.36 -9.41 10.00
CA LEU A 14 2.11 -10.10 10.32
C LEU A 14 2.17 -11.62 10.13
N ASP A 15 3.30 -12.15 9.70
CA ASP A 15 3.50 -13.58 9.41
C ASP A 15 2.51 -14.17 8.41
N MET A 16 2.14 -13.40 7.39
CA MET A 16 1.19 -13.82 6.36
C MET A 16 1.82 -13.85 4.97
N THR A 17 1.16 -14.53 4.04
CA THR A 17 1.59 -14.52 2.63
C THR A 17 1.21 -13.22 1.95
N ILE A 18 2.01 -12.79 0.95
CA ILE A 18 1.70 -11.58 0.16
C ILE A 18 0.33 -11.72 -0.52
N LYS A 19 0.00 -12.94 -1.00
CA LYS A 19 -1.29 -13.22 -1.64
C LYS A 19 -2.47 -12.98 -0.69
N ASN A 20 -2.34 -13.42 0.55
CA ASN A 20 -3.35 -13.22 1.58
C ASN A 20 -3.48 -11.74 1.96
N LEU A 21 -2.35 -11.06 2.15
CA LEU A 21 -2.33 -9.62 2.41
C LEU A 21 -3.04 -8.84 1.28
N GLU A 22 -2.78 -9.18 0.01
CA GLU A 22 -3.45 -8.55 -1.12
C GLU A 22 -4.96 -8.77 -1.14
N LYS A 23 -5.43 -9.98 -0.83
CA LYS A 23 -6.86 -10.26 -0.77
C LYS A 23 -7.60 -9.37 0.25
N VAL A 24 -7.00 -9.17 1.42
CA VAL A 24 -7.56 -8.28 2.44
C VAL A 24 -7.54 -6.82 1.97
N LEU A 25 -6.40 -6.33 1.49
CA LEU A 25 -6.20 -4.93 1.09
C LEU A 25 -7.08 -4.50 -0.08
N TYR A 26 -7.40 -5.42 -0.99
CA TYR A 26 -8.25 -5.14 -2.14
C TYR A 26 -9.71 -5.58 -1.96
N PHE A 27 -10.12 -5.76 -0.72
CA PHE A 27 -11.52 -6.01 -0.35
C PHE A 27 -12.10 -7.32 -0.93
N GLU A 28 -11.26 -8.36 -1.05
CA GLU A 28 -11.68 -9.69 -1.51
C GLU A 28 -12.03 -10.60 -0.33
N GLN A 29 -11.32 -10.49 0.80
CA GLN A 29 -11.52 -11.32 1.99
C GLN A 29 -11.34 -10.53 3.28
N PHE A 30 -12.01 -10.97 4.35
CA PHE A 30 -11.86 -10.40 5.69
C PHE A 30 -10.67 -11.01 6.42
N ILE A 31 -10.15 -10.29 7.41
CA ILE A 31 -9.15 -10.78 8.36
C ILE A 31 -9.69 -10.64 9.77
N VAL A 32 -9.51 -11.68 10.58
CA VAL A 32 -9.89 -11.66 12.00
C VAL A 32 -8.88 -10.81 12.77
N VAL A 33 -9.33 -9.69 13.31
CA VAL A 33 -8.51 -8.77 14.12
C VAL A 33 -8.50 -9.23 15.57
N GLU A 34 -9.68 -9.50 16.12
CA GLU A 34 -9.86 -10.01 17.49
C GLU A 34 -10.79 -11.23 17.47
N PRO A 35 -10.28 -12.42 17.84
CA PRO A 35 -11.06 -13.64 17.82
C PRO A 35 -12.11 -13.72 18.95
N GLY A 36 -11.98 -12.91 20.01
CA GLY A 36 -12.88 -12.96 21.14
C GLY A 36 -12.89 -14.35 21.81
N LEU A 37 -14.10 -14.85 22.11
CA LEU A 37 -14.33 -16.17 22.70
C LEU A 37 -14.67 -17.25 21.65
N THR A 38 -14.33 -17.03 20.39
CA THR A 38 -14.58 -17.96 19.27
C THR A 38 -13.36 -18.86 19.00
N ASP A 39 -13.55 -19.93 18.24
CA ASP A 39 -12.48 -20.84 17.81
C ASP A 39 -11.58 -20.26 16.70
N LEU A 40 -11.84 -19.02 16.28
CA LEU A 40 -11.09 -18.32 15.24
C LEU A 40 -9.69 -17.90 15.75
N LYS A 41 -8.74 -17.79 14.83
CA LYS A 41 -7.40 -17.32 15.14
C LYS A 41 -7.18 -15.89 14.68
N LYS A 42 -6.49 -15.11 15.50
CA LYS A 42 -6.05 -13.76 15.09
C LYS A 42 -5.21 -13.84 13.81
N GLY A 43 -5.59 -13.02 12.81
CA GLY A 43 -4.93 -13.02 11.49
C GLY A 43 -5.44 -14.09 10.53
N GLU A 44 -6.46 -14.85 10.90
CA GLU A 44 -7.15 -15.78 10.01
C GLU A 44 -7.91 -15.03 8.92
N ILE A 45 -7.89 -15.57 7.71
CA ILE A 45 -8.56 -14.96 6.56
C ILE A 45 -9.79 -15.76 6.24
N ILE A 46 -10.92 -15.07 6.21
CA ILE A 46 -12.26 -15.64 6.00
C ILE A 46 -12.92 -15.00 4.79
N SER A 47 -13.72 -15.80 4.07
CA SER A 47 -14.56 -15.30 2.99
C SER A 47 -15.75 -14.49 3.52
N GLU A 48 -16.44 -13.76 2.65
CA GLU A 48 -17.66 -13.03 3.05
C GLU A 48 -18.78 -14.00 3.50
N GLU A 49 -18.88 -15.16 2.87
CA GLU A 49 -19.82 -16.22 3.25
C GLU A 49 -19.52 -16.74 4.66
N GLN A 50 -18.27 -17.10 4.94
CA GLN A 50 -17.83 -17.53 6.27
C GLN A 50 -18.00 -16.44 7.33
N TYR A 51 -17.79 -15.16 6.96
CA TYR A 51 -18.00 -14.06 7.89
C TYR A 51 -19.47 -13.96 8.34
N ILE A 52 -20.41 -14.12 7.42
CA ILE A 52 -21.85 -14.13 7.71
C ILE A 52 -22.21 -15.38 8.55
N GLU A 53 -21.74 -16.57 8.18
CA GLU A 53 -21.95 -17.81 8.94
C GLU A 53 -21.46 -17.68 10.39
N TYR A 54 -20.27 -17.13 10.60
CA TYR A 54 -19.72 -16.92 11.94
C TYR A 54 -20.46 -15.84 12.73
N GLN A 55 -21.00 -14.82 12.09
CA GLN A 55 -21.87 -13.85 12.77
C GLN A 55 -23.19 -14.48 13.23
N ASP A 56 -23.77 -15.37 12.42
CA ASP A 56 -24.97 -16.10 12.77
C ASP A 56 -24.73 -17.13 13.89
N GLU A 57 -23.56 -17.79 13.90
CA GLU A 57 -23.20 -18.83 14.87
C GLU A 57 -22.78 -18.26 16.23
N TYR A 58 -21.90 -17.27 16.26
CA TYR A 58 -21.29 -16.72 17.48
C TYR A 58 -21.93 -15.41 17.95
N GLY A 59 -22.68 -14.72 17.07
CA GLY A 59 -23.23 -13.38 17.31
C GLY A 59 -22.32 -12.26 16.80
N GLU A 60 -22.93 -11.12 16.45
CA GLU A 60 -22.25 -9.98 15.79
C GLU A 60 -21.08 -9.40 16.61
N ASP A 61 -21.18 -9.41 17.94
CA ASP A 61 -20.18 -8.79 18.86
C ASP A 61 -19.15 -9.79 19.41
N SER A 62 -19.22 -11.08 19.03
CA SER A 62 -18.37 -12.12 19.62
C SER A 62 -16.94 -12.11 19.10
N PHE A 63 -16.72 -11.61 17.90
CA PHE A 63 -15.41 -11.46 17.28
C PHE A 63 -15.35 -10.20 16.41
N SER A 64 -14.16 -9.73 16.13
CA SER A 64 -13.94 -8.60 15.22
C SER A 64 -13.15 -9.04 13.99
N ALA A 65 -13.77 -8.92 12.83
CA ALA A 65 -13.09 -9.10 11.55
C ALA A 65 -13.30 -7.84 10.68
N ALA A 66 -12.26 -7.47 9.97
CA ALA A 66 -12.25 -6.26 9.16
C ALA A 66 -11.65 -6.52 7.77
N ILE A 67 -11.78 -5.56 6.88
CA ILE A 67 -11.33 -5.67 5.49
C ILE A 67 -10.64 -4.38 5.04
N GLY A 68 -9.69 -4.48 4.12
CA GLY A 68 -8.97 -3.33 3.57
C GLY A 68 -7.75 -2.90 4.39
N ALA A 69 -7.21 -1.74 4.05
CA ALA A 69 -6.02 -1.20 4.72
C ALA A 69 -6.26 -0.84 6.19
N GLU A 70 -7.49 -0.50 6.56
CA GLU A 70 -7.90 -0.22 7.95
C GLU A 70 -7.74 -1.47 8.83
N ALA A 71 -8.11 -2.64 8.32
CA ALA A 71 -7.93 -3.91 9.03
C ALA A 71 -6.44 -4.22 9.28
N ILE A 72 -5.60 -4.04 8.28
CA ILE A 72 -4.16 -4.22 8.40
C ILE A 72 -3.55 -3.21 9.37
N GLU A 73 -4.03 -1.97 9.38
CA GLU A 73 -3.58 -0.98 10.37
C GLU A 73 -3.91 -1.41 11.79
N GLN A 74 -5.12 -1.89 12.05
CA GLN A 74 -5.53 -2.40 13.37
C GLN A 74 -4.63 -3.57 13.80
N MET A 75 -4.34 -4.50 12.88
CA MET A 75 -3.41 -5.59 13.13
C MET A 75 -2.00 -5.10 13.49
N LEU A 76 -1.50 -4.07 12.79
CA LEU A 76 -0.18 -3.49 13.06
C LEU A 76 -0.13 -2.72 14.39
N LEU A 77 -1.21 -2.03 14.76
CA LEU A 77 -1.34 -1.34 16.04
C LEU A 77 -1.35 -2.31 17.23
N SER A 78 -1.87 -3.52 17.04
CA SER A 78 -1.98 -4.54 18.10
C SER A 78 -0.69 -5.32 18.32
N ILE A 79 0.40 -5.04 17.58
CA ILE A 79 1.70 -5.72 17.75
C ILE A 79 2.47 -5.06 18.89
N ASP A 80 2.88 -5.87 19.86
CA ASP A 80 3.91 -5.50 20.82
C ASP A 80 5.28 -6.00 20.32
N LEU A 81 6.09 -5.04 19.83
CA LEU A 81 7.38 -5.34 19.22
C LEU A 81 8.37 -6.00 20.20
N GLU A 82 8.36 -5.61 21.48
CA GLU A 82 9.30 -6.13 22.47
C GLU A 82 8.96 -7.56 22.87
N THR A 83 7.69 -7.82 23.11
CA THR A 83 7.18 -9.16 23.44
C THR A 83 7.39 -10.12 22.25
N ASP A 84 7.03 -9.70 21.03
CA ASP A 84 7.22 -10.50 19.82
C ASP A 84 8.71 -10.80 19.56
N TYR A 85 9.60 -9.83 19.81
CA TYR A 85 11.04 -10.01 19.66
C TYR A 85 11.58 -11.10 20.59
N ASN A 86 11.20 -11.07 21.85
CA ASN A 86 11.63 -12.04 22.84
C ASN A 86 11.08 -13.44 22.52
N GLN A 87 9.80 -13.54 22.14
CA GLN A 87 9.19 -14.82 21.77
C GLN A 87 9.87 -15.42 20.54
N LEU A 88 10.13 -14.64 19.50
CA LEU A 88 10.82 -15.11 18.29
C LEU A 88 12.26 -15.57 18.56
N LYS A 89 12.95 -15.02 19.55
CA LYS A 89 14.27 -15.52 19.97
C LYS A 89 14.18 -16.92 20.57
N ILE A 90 13.18 -17.15 21.41
CA ILE A 90 12.92 -18.48 21.98
C ILE A 90 12.59 -19.46 20.86
N ASP A 91 11.63 -19.12 20.00
CA ASP A 91 11.21 -19.95 18.87
C ASP A 91 12.39 -20.31 17.93
N LEU A 92 13.34 -19.38 17.74
CA LEU A 92 14.54 -19.62 16.94
C LEU A 92 15.45 -20.68 17.53
N THR A 93 15.57 -20.74 18.87
CA THR A 93 16.38 -21.76 19.54
C THR A 93 15.72 -23.13 19.55
N GLU A 94 14.40 -23.19 19.63
CA GLU A 94 13.64 -24.44 19.70
C GLU A 94 13.41 -25.08 18.33
N THR A 95 13.37 -24.26 17.27
CA THR A 95 13.05 -24.73 15.92
C THR A 95 14.19 -25.53 15.31
N LYS A 96 13.90 -26.77 14.85
CA LYS A 96 14.87 -27.62 14.14
C LYS A 96 14.86 -27.45 12.62
N SER A 97 13.82 -26.86 12.04
CA SER A 97 13.66 -26.69 10.59
C SER A 97 14.41 -25.47 10.08
N GLU A 98 15.34 -25.64 9.15
CA GLU A 98 16.14 -24.56 8.54
C GLU A 98 15.26 -23.52 7.80
N LEU A 99 14.16 -23.96 7.15
CA LEU A 99 13.22 -23.05 6.48
C LEU A 99 12.51 -22.14 7.50
N LYS A 100 12.05 -22.72 8.63
CA LYS A 100 11.42 -21.96 9.70
C LYS A 100 12.43 -21.00 10.35
N LYS A 101 13.65 -21.43 10.61
CA LYS A 101 14.73 -20.58 11.14
C LYS A 101 14.98 -19.37 10.25
N THR A 102 15.06 -19.58 8.92
CA THR A 102 15.26 -18.48 7.97
C THR A 102 14.10 -17.47 8.01
N LYS A 103 12.86 -17.94 8.13
CA LYS A 103 11.66 -17.09 8.22
C LYS A 103 11.65 -16.29 9.52
N ILE A 104 11.89 -16.94 10.66
CA ILE A 104 11.99 -16.31 11.98
C ILE A 104 13.11 -15.27 12.00
N THR A 105 14.30 -15.59 11.46
CA THR A 105 15.44 -14.66 11.40
C THR A 105 15.10 -13.39 10.59
N LYS A 106 14.40 -13.52 9.46
CA LYS A 106 13.97 -12.37 8.66
C LYS A 106 12.99 -11.48 9.43
N ARG A 107 12.01 -12.09 10.13
CA ARG A 107 11.03 -11.37 10.96
C ARG A 107 11.72 -10.68 12.13
N LEU A 108 12.62 -11.37 12.80
CA LEU A 108 13.39 -10.86 13.94
C LEU A 108 14.23 -9.63 13.57
N LYS A 109 14.98 -9.69 12.45
CA LYS A 109 15.73 -8.54 11.92
C LYS A 109 14.84 -7.34 11.59
N LEU A 110 13.65 -7.59 11.08
CA LEU A 110 12.69 -6.53 10.78
C LEU A 110 12.17 -5.86 12.07
N ILE A 111 11.78 -6.65 13.06
CA ILE A 111 11.32 -6.14 14.38
C ILE A 111 12.44 -5.35 15.06
N GLU A 112 13.66 -5.88 15.10
CA GLU A 112 14.84 -5.20 15.63
C GLU A 112 15.07 -3.83 14.96
N SER A 113 14.89 -3.76 13.64
CA SER A 113 15.00 -2.51 12.89
C SER A 113 13.92 -1.49 13.28
N PHE A 114 12.69 -1.91 13.58
CA PHE A 114 11.64 -1.05 14.11
C PHE A 114 11.95 -0.53 15.51
N ILE A 115 12.38 -1.41 16.41
CA ILE A 115 12.76 -1.04 17.79
C ILE A 115 13.92 -0.02 17.76
N THR A 116 14.97 -0.30 17.01
CA THR A 116 16.17 0.56 16.92
C THR A 116 15.85 1.93 16.31
N SER A 117 15.04 1.97 15.27
CA SER A 117 14.65 3.21 14.57
C SER A 117 13.55 3.99 15.28
N LYS A 118 12.89 3.41 16.28
CA LYS A 118 11.70 3.95 16.96
C LYS A 118 10.54 4.27 16.01
N ASN A 119 10.54 3.70 14.83
CA ASN A 119 9.42 3.80 13.89
C ASN A 119 8.30 2.85 14.30
N LYS A 120 7.07 3.29 14.09
CA LYS A 120 5.89 2.50 14.40
C LYS A 120 5.42 1.71 13.19
N PRO A 121 5.04 0.43 13.34
CA PRO A 121 4.60 -0.41 12.22
C PRO A 121 3.39 0.15 11.47
N GLU A 122 2.44 0.75 12.17
CA GLU A 122 1.24 1.35 11.60
C GLU A 122 1.51 2.52 10.63
N TRP A 123 2.70 3.14 10.70
CA TRP A 123 3.10 4.18 9.75
C TRP A 123 3.32 3.67 8.32
N MET A 124 3.37 2.36 8.12
CA MET A 124 3.40 1.76 6.79
C MET A 124 2.07 1.90 6.04
N ILE A 125 0.99 2.27 6.75
CA ILE A 125 -0.32 2.59 6.17
C ILE A 125 -0.45 4.10 6.05
N LEU A 126 -0.64 4.59 4.83
CA LEU A 126 -0.77 6.03 4.57
C LEU A 126 -2.23 6.47 4.72
N LYS A 127 -2.46 7.42 5.63
CA LYS A 127 -3.74 8.14 5.80
C LYS A 127 -3.71 9.47 5.06
N VAL A 128 -2.55 10.11 4.99
CA VAL A 128 -2.34 11.39 4.30
C VAL A 128 -1.37 11.18 3.15
N LEU A 129 -1.79 11.60 1.97
CA LEU A 129 -0.98 11.47 0.76
C LEU A 129 -0.17 12.76 0.54
N PRO A 130 1.18 12.70 0.50
CA PRO A 130 2.00 13.85 0.18
C PRO A 130 1.82 14.26 -1.28
N VAL A 131 1.77 15.57 -1.52
CA VAL A 131 1.65 16.15 -2.85
C VAL A 131 2.94 16.87 -3.19
N ILE A 132 3.54 16.54 -4.35
CA ILE A 132 4.76 17.22 -4.79
C ILE A 132 4.46 18.67 -5.21
N PRO A 133 5.44 19.59 -5.07
CA PRO A 133 5.29 20.99 -5.47
C PRO A 133 4.86 21.16 -6.93
N PRO A 134 4.13 22.25 -7.27
CA PRO A 134 3.67 22.54 -8.62
C PRO A 134 4.78 22.60 -9.68
N GLU A 135 5.96 23.08 -9.29
CA GLU A 135 7.13 23.20 -10.18
C GLU A 135 7.60 21.84 -10.73
N LEU A 136 7.39 20.76 -9.96
CA LEU A 136 7.73 19.39 -10.36
C LEU A 136 6.64 18.72 -11.22
N ARG A 137 5.46 19.35 -11.34
CA ARG A 137 4.32 18.88 -12.15
C ARG A 137 3.67 20.03 -12.91
N PRO A 138 4.43 20.72 -13.78
CA PRO A 138 4.00 21.99 -14.34
C PRO A 138 2.77 21.87 -15.23
N LEU A 139 2.01 22.96 -15.30
CA LEU A 139 0.93 23.22 -16.24
C LEU A 139 1.39 24.39 -17.12
N VAL A 140 1.67 24.10 -18.40
CA VAL A 140 2.23 25.06 -19.32
C VAL A 140 1.18 25.46 -20.38
N PRO A 141 0.87 26.75 -20.54
CA PRO A 141 -0.01 27.20 -21.60
C PRO A 141 0.68 27.02 -22.96
N LEU A 142 -0.08 26.55 -23.94
CA LEU A 142 0.32 26.44 -25.36
C LEU A 142 -0.46 27.43 -26.18
N ASP A 143 0.05 27.72 -27.38
CA ASP A 143 -0.65 28.55 -28.38
C ASP A 143 -2.05 27.97 -28.67
N GLY A 144 -3.04 28.84 -28.81
CA GLY A 144 -4.43 28.46 -29.05
C GLY A 144 -5.23 28.09 -27.81
N GLY A 145 -4.83 28.56 -26.61
CA GLY A 145 -5.57 28.40 -25.37
C GLY A 145 -5.57 26.97 -24.80
N ARG A 146 -4.71 26.09 -25.29
CA ARG A 146 -4.50 24.75 -24.80
C ARG A 146 -3.44 24.72 -23.70
N PHE A 147 -3.48 23.69 -22.82
CA PHE A 147 -2.49 23.50 -21.78
C PHE A 147 -1.81 22.14 -21.94
N ALA A 148 -0.49 22.13 -21.81
CA ALA A 148 0.27 20.91 -21.58
C ALA A 148 0.40 20.69 -20.08
N THR A 149 0.07 19.51 -19.61
CA THR A 149 0.14 19.17 -18.21
C THR A 149 0.97 17.93 -17.98
N SER A 150 1.59 17.84 -16.80
CA SER A 150 2.25 16.62 -16.36
C SER A 150 1.23 15.50 -16.14
N ASP A 151 1.60 14.26 -16.46
CA ASP A 151 0.79 13.07 -16.20
C ASP A 151 0.44 12.92 -14.73
N LEU A 152 1.29 13.41 -13.82
CA LEU A 152 1.05 13.38 -12.37
C LEU A 152 -0.20 14.18 -11.97
N ASN A 153 -0.50 15.29 -12.64
CA ASN A 153 -1.70 16.08 -12.35
C ASN A 153 -2.97 15.27 -12.64
N ASP A 154 -2.98 14.46 -13.69
CA ASP A 154 -4.09 13.54 -13.98
C ASP A 154 -4.23 12.43 -12.94
N LEU A 155 -3.11 11.88 -12.49
CA LEU A 155 -3.12 10.85 -11.45
C LEU A 155 -3.58 11.40 -10.09
N TYR A 156 -3.11 12.59 -9.67
CA TYR A 156 -3.61 13.27 -8.47
C TYR A 156 -5.11 13.59 -8.57
N ARG A 157 -5.55 14.10 -9.72
CA ARG A 157 -6.97 14.40 -9.96
C ARG A 157 -7.84 13.16 -9.82
N ARG A 158 -7.38 12.00 -10.29
CA ARG A 158 -8.11 10.73 -10.14
C ARG A 158 -8.24 10.34 -8.66
N VAL A 159 -7.18 10.46 -7.88
CA VAL A 159 -7.21 10.20 -6.43
C VAL A 159 -8.18 11.14 -5.74
N ILE A 160 -8.11 12.43 -6.00
CA ILE A 160 -9.01 13.44 -5.39
C ILE A 160 -10.47 13.16 -5.75
N ASN A 161 -10.77 12.86 -7.01
CA ASN A 161 -12.13 12.56 -7.46
C ASN A 161 -12.70 11.30 -6.79
N ARG A 162 -11.88 10.24 -6.65
CA ARG A 162 -12.29 9.02 -5.96
C ARG A 162 -12.50 9.27 -4.47
N ASN A 163 -11.62 10.03 -3.84
CA ASN A 163 -11.76 10.37 -2.42
C ASN A 163 -13.04 11.21 -2.17
N ASN A 164 -13.29 12.21 -2.99
CA ASN A 164 -14.50 13.04 -2.87
C ASN A 164 -15.79 12.22 -3.12
N ARG A 165 -15.74 11.29 -4.06
CA ARG A 165 -16.86 10.38 -4.32
C ARG A 165 -17.10 9.45 -3.13
N LEU A 166 -16.04 8.86 -2.58
CA LEU A 166 -16.13 8.01 -1.38
C LEU A 166 -16.73 8.79 -0.20
N LYS A 167 -16.25 10.02 0.06
CA LYS A 167 -16.79 10.87 1.11
C LYS A 167 -18.29 11.09 0.94
N ARG A 168 -18.72 11.44 -0.28
CA ARG A 168 -20.16 11.62 -0.59
C ARG A 168 -20.97 10.36 -0.38
N LEU A 169 -20.45 9.17 -0.74
CA LEU A 169 -21.14 7.90 -0.53
C LEU A 169 -21.29 7.59 0.96
N ILE A 170 -20.28 7.88 1.77
CA ILE A 170 -20.35 7.72 3.22
C ILE A 170 -21.38 8.69 3.83
N ASP A 171 -21.36 9.96 3.43
CA ASP A 171 -22.30 10.99 3.90
C ASP A 171 -23.76 10.63 3.56
N LEU A 172 -24.00 9.98 2.41
CA LEU A 172 -25.29 9.49 1.95
C LEU A 172 -25.68 8.13 2.55
N ARG A 173 -24.84 7.54 3.41
CA ARG A 173 -25.05 6.20 3.98
C ARG A 173 -25.37 5.15 2.90
N ALA A 174 -24.57 5.14 1.82
CA ALA A 174 -24.73 4.16 0.75
C ALA A 174 -24.49 2.73 1.27
N PRO A 175 -25.05 1.69 0.61
CA PRO A 175 -24.81 0.30 0.98
C PRO A 175 -23.31 -0.04 1.06
N ASP A 176 -22.92 -0.87 2.03
CA ASP A 176 -21.53 -1.22 2.31
C ASP A 176 -20.77 -1.78 1.11
N ILE A 177 -21.44 -2.56 0.29
CA ILE A 177 -20.84 -3.12 -0.93
C ILE A 177 -20.36 -2.03 -1.90
N ILE A 178 -21.10 -0.91 -2.00
CA ILE A 178 -20.74 0.24 -2.84
C ILE A 178 -19.58 1.00 -2.21
N ILE A 179 -19.62 1.22 -0.90
CA ILE A 179 -18.55 1.89 -0.15
C ILE A 179 -17.26 1.07 -0.25
N ARG A 180 -17.30 -0.23 -0.04
CA ARG A 180 -16.14 -1.14 -0.16
C ARG A 180 -15.55 -1.10 -1.58
N ASN A 181 -16.40 -1.11 -2.60
CA ASN A 181 -15.92 -1.02 -3.99
C ASN A 181 -15.25 0.33 -4.29
N GLU A 182 -15.78 1.45 -3.79
CA GLU A 182 -15.14 2.76 -3.98
C GLU A 182 -13.84 2.88 -3.17
N LYS A 183 -13.76 2.32 -1.95
CA LYS A 183 -12.50 2.20 -1.18
C LYS A 183 -11.44 1.42 -1.97
N ARG A 184 -11.81 0.29 -2.59
CA ARG A 184 -10.92 -0.48 -3.47
C ARG A 184 -10.44 0.34 -4.66
N MET A 185 -11.33 1.07 -5.32
CA MET A 185 -10.98 1.93 -6.46
C MET A 185 -10.09 3.11 -6.05
N LEU A 186 -10.25 3.64 -4.83
CA LEU A 186 -9.35 4.64 -4.26
C LEU A 186 -7.95 4.04 -4.02
N GLN A 187 -7.87 2.85 -3.43
CA GLN A 187 -6.60 2.12 -3.27
C GLN A 187 -5.88 1.93 -4.60
N GLU A 188 -6.58 1.49 -5.65
CA GLU A 188 -6.03 1.30 -6.99
C GLU A 188 -5.56 2.62 -7.63
N SER A 189 -6.26 3.73 -7.41
CA SER A 189 -5.85 5.04 -7.94
C SER A 189 -4.58 5.56 -7.28
N VAL A 190 -4.39 5.29 -5.99
CA VAL A 190 -3.14 5.62 -5.28
C VAL A 190 -1.99 4.71 -5.72
N ASP A 191 -2.26 3.42 -5.92
CA ASP A 191 -1.26 2.49 -6.50
C ASP A 191 -0.74 3.00 -7.84
N ALA A 192 -1.65 3.46 -8.72
CA ALA A 192 -1.27 4.00 -10.02
C ALA A 192 -0.48 5.31 -9.92
N LEU A 193 -0.76 6.16 -8.93
CA LEU A 193 0.01 7.38 -8.69
C LEU A 193 1.46 7.03 -8.31
N PHE A 194 1.68 6.04 -7.47
CA PHE A 194 3.02 5.64 -7.03
C PHE A 194 3.76 4.81 -8.08
N ASP A 195 3.13 3.79 -8.66
CA ASP A 195 3.75 2.90 -9.66
C ASP A 195 2.69 2.34 -10.63
N ASN A 196 2.38 3.10 -11.65
CA ASN A 196 1.36 2.73 -12.65
C ASN A 196 1.77 1.46 -13.41
N GLY A 197 0.87 0.47 -13.42
CA GLY A 197 1.06 -0.80 -14.10
C GLY A 197 1.73 -1.88 -13.25
N ARG A 198 2.05 -1.61 -12.00
CA ARG A 198 2.57 -2.63 -11.09
C ARG A 198 1.52 -3.67 -10.70
N ARG A 199 0.25 -3.25 -10.63
CA ARG A 199 -0.89 -4.12 -10.36
C ARG A 199 -2.06 -3.77 -11.27
N GLY A 200 -2.71 -4.78 -11.83
CA GLY A 200 -3.91 -4.63 -12.62
C GLY A 200 -3.70 -3.88 -13.95
N ARG A 201 -4.74 -3.22 -14.39
CA ARG A 201 -4.74 -2.51 -15.67
C ARG A 201 -3.98 -1.19 -15.57
N VAL A 202 -3.07 -0.98 -16.50
CA VAL A 202 -2.33 0.30 -16.63
C VAL A 202 -3.29 1.44 -16.95
N ILE A 203 -3.18 2.54 -16.24
CA ILE A 203 -3.91 3.77 -16.54
C ILE A 203 -3.21 4.48 -17.72
N THR A 204 -3.99 4.75 -18.75
CA THR A 204 -3.51 5.38 -19.98
C THR A 204 -4.17 6.74 -20.22
N SER A 205 -3.49 7.58 -21.01
CA SER A 205 -4.06 8.81 -21.58
C SER A 205 -5.08 8.49 -22.68
N THR A 206 -5.74 9.52 -23.20
CA THR A 206 -6.66 9.41 -24.37
C THR A 206 -5.99 8.75 -25.58
N ASN A 207 -4.70 8.94 -25.77
CA ASN A 207 -3.91 8.36 -26.84
C ASN A 207 -3.35 6.95 -26.51
N LYS A 208 -3.94 6.25 -25.54
CA LYS A 208 -3.54 4.90 -25.09
C LYS A 208 -2.09 4.81 -24.57
N ARG A 209 -1.39 5.94 -24.37
CA ARG A 209 -0.06 5.98 -23.77
C ARG A 209 -0.19 5.81 -22.24
N PRO A 210 0.62 4.92 -21.60
CA PRO A 210 0.67 4.83 -20.15
C PRO A 210 1.03 6.16 -19.51
N LEU A 211 0.32 6.54 -18.44
CA LEU A 211 0.66 7.74 -17.67
C LEU A 211 1.90 7.47 -16.82
N LYS A 212 2.83 8.43 -16.80
CA LYS A 212 4.05 8.35 -15.97
C LYS A 212 3.70 8.57 -14.50
N SER A 213 3.97 7.57 -13.67
CA SER A 213 3.80 7.61 -12.21
C SER A 213 5.01 8.26 -11.52
N LEU A 214 4.91 8.44 -10.19
CA LEU A 214 6.02 8.93 -9.36
C LEU A 214 7.25 8.03 -9.48
N SER A 215 7.07 6.72 -9.49
CA SER A 215 8.16 5.74 -9.69
C SER A 215 8.86 5.93 -11.05
N ASP A 216 8.09 6.19 -12.10
CA ASP A 216 8.64 6.42 -13.47
C ASP A 216 9.43 7.71 -13.57
N MET A 217 9.16 8.69 -12.71
CA MET A 217 9.93 9.93 -12.62
C MET A 217 11.34 9.73 -12.06
N LEU A 218 11.57 8.63 -11.31
CA LEU A 218 12.83 8.32 -10.65
C LEU A 218 13.68 7.32 -11.44
N LYS A 219 13.04 6.31 -12.04
CA LYS A 219 13.72 5.18 -12.70
C LYS A 219 13.94 5.38 -14.20
N GLY A 220 14.85 4.60 -14.76
CA GLY A 220 15.14 4.58 -16.19
C GLY A 220 16.08 5.69 -16.67
N LYS A 221 16.32 5.74 -17.99
CA LYS A 221 17.27 6.68 -18.64
C LYS A 221 16.85 8.14 -18.46
N GLN A 222 15.54 8.42 -18.48
CA GLN A 222 14.95 9.75 -18.32
C GLN A 222 14.52 10.02 -16.88
N GLY A 223 14.83 9.13 -15.96
CA GLY A 223 14.54 9.31 -14.54
C GLY A 223 15.49 10.30 -13.87
N ARG A 224 15.06 10.84 -12.74
CA ARG A 224 15.78 11.88 -11.99
C ARG A 224 17.21 11.48 -11.63
N PHE A 225 17.43 10.23 -11.26
CA PHE A 225 18.77 9.75 -10.89
C PHE A 225 19.73 9.79 -12.08
N ARG A 226 19.37 9.24 -13.23
CA ARG A 226 20.28 9.17 -14.38
C ARG A 226 20.38 10.48 -15.16
N GLN A 227 19.30 11.25 -15.24
CA GLN A 227 19.25 12.46 -16.06
C GLN A 227 19.73 13.71 -15.34
N ASN A 228 19.52 13.81 -14.02
CA ASN A 228 19.75 15.05 -13.28
C ASN A 228 20.76 14.94 -12.16
N LEU A 229 21.03 13.72 -11.64
CA LEU A 229 21.94 13.52 -10.50
C LEU A 229 23.28 12.90 -10.88
N LEU A 230 23.29 11.80 -11.64
CA LEU A 230 24.53 11.15 -12.10
C LEU A 230 25.20 11.90 -13.25
N GLY A 231 24.44 12.65 -14.03
CA GLY A 231 24.95 13.53 -15.09
C GLY A 231 24.04 14.75 -15.21
N LYS A 232 24.63 15.94 -15.29
CA LYS A 232 23.90 17.21 -15.45
C LYS A 232 24.35 17.92 -16.72
N ARG A 233 23.47 18.70 -17.31
CA ARG A 233 23.86 19.71 -18.27
C ARG A 233 24.58 20.82 -17.54
N VAL A 234 25.72 21.24 -18.06
CA VAL A 234 26.54 22.30 -17.47
C VAL A 234 26.71 23.44 -18.49
N ASP A 235 26.82 24.66 -17.97
CA ASP A 235 27.13 25.82 -18.76
C ASP A 235 28.61 25.81 -19.13
N TYR A 236 28.97 26.60 -20.13
CA TYR A 236 30.36 26.75 -20.64
C TYR A 236 31.02 25.42 -21.03
N SER A 237 30.27 24.48 -21.56
CA SER A 237 30.74 23.21 -22.05
C SER A 237 30.45 23.04 -23.54
N GLY A 238 31.36 22.40 -24.26
CA GLY A 238 31.20 22.10 -25.67
C GLY A 238 31.75 20.73 -26.02
N ARG A 239 31.32 20.20 -27.17
CA ARG A 239 31.82 18.96 -27.74
C ARG A 239 32.01 19.18 -29.24
N SER A 240 33.20 18.88 -29.75
CA SER A 240 33.53 18.97 -31.16
C SER A 240 34.05 17.63 -31.70
N VAL A 241 33.94 17.44 -32.98
CA VAL A 241 34.62 16.34 -33.71
C VAL A 241 36.06 16.77 -33.93
N ILE A 242 36.98 15.92 -33.61
CA ILE A 242 38.44 16.09 -33.80
C ILE A 242 38.82 15.39 -35.10
#